data_6c9bc8bf927da43f338f420832547ff2
#
_entry.id   6c9bc8bf927da43f338f420832547ff2
#
_cell.length_a   1.000
_cell.length_b   1.000
_cell.length_c   1.000
_cell.angle_alpha   90.00
_cell.angle_beta   90.00
_cell.angle_gamma   90.00
#
_symmetry.space_group_name_H-M   'P 1'
#
loop_
_entity.id
_entity.type
_entity.pdbx_description
1 polymer ?
#
loop_
_entity_poly.entity_id
_entity_poly.type
_entity_poly.pdbx_seq_one_letter_code
_entity_poly.pdbx_strand_id
1 'polypeptide(L)'
;MKSNSEGLIIDGVVAHIDRDNIDTDQIIPTEYLKSIKKFGFEDYLFDGWRYKDDGKLGVTKEERIIDESFILNKEPYNESKILLSRDNFGCGSSREHAVWALRDFGIKAVIASSFGDIFYNNSFKNGLLPIILDKNEIEFLFSETKQNVLELSIDLEKKEIIYNQKCI
;
A
#
# COMPACT_ATOMS: atom_id res chain seq x y z
N MET A 1 -16.92 -27.44 -13.56
CA MET A 1 -15.71 -26.83 -12.95
C MET A 1 -16.02 -25.41 -12.53
N LYS A 2 -16.07 -25.17 -11.24
CA LYS A 2 -16.08 -23.79 -10.76
C LYS A 2 -14.66 -23.25 -10.95
N SER A 3 -14.48 -22.31 -11.85
CA SER A 3 -13.22 -21.57 -11.97
C SER A 3 -13.01 -20.83 -10.66
N ASN A 4 -11.89 -21.09 -10.00
CA ASN A 4 -11.46 -20.32 -8.82
C ASN A 4 -11.12 -18.90 -9.26
N SER A 5 -12.13 -18.07 -9.48
CA SER A 5 -11.96 -16.65 -9.81
C SER A 5 -11.59 -15.81 -8.56
N GLU A 6 -11.71 -16.39 -7.37
CA GLU A 6 -11.49 -15.68 -6.10
C GLU A 6 -10.07 -15.12 -5.93
N GLY A 7 -9.04 -15.70 -6.57
CA GLY A 7 -7.67 -15.20 -6.54
C GLY A 7 -7.35 -14.14 -7.59
N LEU A 8 -8.26 -13.85 -8.52
CA LEU A 8 -8.04 -12.95 -9.66
C LEU A 8 -8.69 -11.58 -9.50
N ILE A 9 -9.44 -11.36 -8.43
CA ILE A 9 -10.12 -10.09 -8.16
C ILE A 9 -9.65 -9.56 -6.81
N ILE A 10 -9.23 -8.29 -6.80
CA ILE A 10 -8.89 -7.55 -5.58
C ILE A 10 -9.95 -6.49 -5.38
N ASP A 11 -10.79 -6.69 -4.37
CA ASP A 11 -11.84 -5.74 -3.98
C ASP A 11 -11.47 -5.07 -2.67
N GLY A 12 -11.72 -3.80 -2.55
CA GLY A 12 -11.60 -3.18 -1.24
C GLY A 12 -11.58 -1.66 -1.24
N VAL A 13 -11.55 -1.16 -0.02
CA VAL A 13 -11.37 0.25 0.28
C VAL A 13 -9.95 0.66 -0.12
N VAL A 14 -9.84 1.85 -0.69
CA VAL A 14 -8.56 2.44 -1.11
C VAL A 14 -8.09 3.41 -0.02
N ALA A 15 -6.96 3.11 0.59
CA ALA A 15 -6.23 4.08 1.39
C ALA A 15 -5.40 4.96 0.45
N HIS A 16 -5.35 6.26 0.72
CA HIS A 16 -4.66 7.20 -0.15
C HIS A 16 -3.63 8.02 0.62
N ILE A 17 -2.46 8.15 0.03
CA ILE A 17 -1.38 8.98 0.54
C ILE A 17 -0.99 9.94 -0.59
N ASP A 18 -1.40 11.20 -0.46
CA ASP A 18 -1.22 12.24 -1.47
C ASP A 18 0.20 12.83 -1.43
N ARG A 19 1.18 12.02 -1.83
CA ARG A 19 2.60 12.39 -1.84
C ARG A 19 3.32 11.76 -3.03
N ASP A 20 4.25 12.52 -3.61
CA ASP A 20 5.26 12.00 -4.51
C ASP A 20 6.47 11.47 -3.73
N ASN A 21 7.26 10.62 -4.36
CA ASN A 21 8.55 10.17 -3.84
C ASN A 21 8.49 9.52 -2.46
N ILE A 22 7.47 8.71 -2.21
CA ILE A 22 7.44 7.89 -1.00
C ILE A 22 8.53 6.84 -1.12
N ASP A 23 9.61 7.03 -0.38
CA ASP A 23 10.78 6.16 -0.44
C ASP A 23 10.64 4.92 0.46
N THR A 24 11.54 3.97 0.24
CA THR A 24 11.53 2.71 0.99
C THR A 24 11.79 2.90 2.49
N ASP A 25 12.48 3.97 2.88
CA ASP A 25 12.76 4.29 4.27
C ASP A 25 11.51 4.85 4.99
N GLN A 26 10.66 5.55 4.27
CA GLN A 26 9.34 5.98 4.76
C GLN A 26 8.37 4.79 4.86
N ILE A 27 8.45 3.85 3.93
CA ILE A 27 7.62 2.64 3.95
C ILE A 27 8.00 1.74 5.13
N ILE A 28 9.30 1.51 5.33
CA ILE A 28 9.81 0.78 6.48
C ILE A 28 11.17 1.35 6.91
N PRO A 29 11.30 1.84 8.16
CA PRO A 29 12.58 2.37 8.66
C PRO A 29 13.70 1.32 8.71
N THR A 30 14.93 1.80 8.54
CA THR A 30 16.14 0.98 8.47
C THR A 30 16.33 0.08 9.70
N GLU A 31 15.91 0.52 10.86
CA GLU A 31 16.06 -0.23 12.14
C GLU A 31 15.40 -1.61 12.08
N TYR A 32 14.29 -1.73 11.35
CA TYR A 32 13.55 -2.98 11.24
C TYR A 32 14.14 -3.98 10.25
N LEU A 33 15.09 -3.55 9.43
CA LEU A 33 15.78 -4.41 8.46
C LEU A 33 16.75 -5.41 9.11
N LYS A 34 17.05 -5.22 10.38
CA LYS A 34 17.90 -6.13 11.16
C LYS A 34 17.19 -7.41 11.56
N SER A 35 15.86 -7.47 11.39
CA SER A 35 15.11 -8.69 11.66
C SER A 35 15.42 -9.76 10.63
N ILE A 36 15.64 -10.98 11.11
CA ILE A 36 15.86 -12.16 10.24
C ILE A 36 14.56 -12.78 9.73
N LYS A 37 13.41 -12.28 10.19
CA LYS A 37 12.08 -12.75 9.77
C LYS A 37 11.76 -12.24 8.37
N LYS A 38 10.87 -12.95 7.68
CA LYS A 38 10.35 -12.57 6.35
C LYS A 38 8.88 -12.13 6.38
N PHE A 39 8.26 -12.13 7.53
CA PHE A 39 6.87 -11.75 7.74
C PHE A 39 6.69 -11.17 9.15
N GLY A 40 5.53 -10.57 9.41
CA GLY A 40 5.25 -9.88 10.66
C GLY A 40 5.74 -8.44 10.66
N PHE A 41 5.84 -7.81 9.47
CA PHE A 41 6.29 -6.42 9.32
C PHE A 41 5.16 -5.40 9.28
N GLU A 42 3.91 -5.84 9.43
CA GLU A 42 2.72 -4.98 9.36
C GLU A 42 2.76 -3.83 10.38
N ASP A 43 3.31 -4.05 11.55
CA ASP A 43 3.38 -3.04 12.60
C ASP A 43 4.41 -1.94 12.31
N TYR A 44 5.31 -2.19 11.37
CA TYR A 44 6.39 -1.27 11.00
C TYR A 44 6.10 -0.46 9.73
N LEU A 45 5.02 -0.81 9.03
CA LEU A 45 4.62 -0.10 7.81
C LEU A 45 4.36 1.37 8.11
N PHE A 46 5.03 2.25 7.38
CA PHE A 46 4.92 3.71 7.56
C PHE A 46 5.11 4.16 9.00
N ASP A 47 6.01 3.56 9.71
CA ASP A 47 6.22 3.74 11.15
C ASP A 47 6.32 5.22 11.54
N GLY A 48 7.08 6.02 10.82
CA GLY A 48 7.26 7.44 11.10
C GLY A 48 6.00 8.30 10.95
N TRP A 49 4.97 7.78 10.27
CA TRP A 49 3.69 8.47 10.08
C TRP A 49 2.56 7.86 10.90
N ARG A 50 2.63 6.58 11.19
CA ARG A 50 1.60 5.87 11.96
C ARG A 50 1.69 6.10 13.46
N TYR A 51 2.88 6.42 13.95
CA TYR A 51 3.15 6.56 15.38
C TYR A 51 3.82 7.89 15.70
N LYS A 52 3.51 8.41 16.88
CA LYS A 52 4.11 9.66 17.38
C LYS A 52 5.45 9.45 18.08
N ASP A 53 5.69 8.24 18.58
CA ASP A 53 6.92 7.83 19.23
C ASP A 53 7.86 7.14 18.24
N ASP A 54 9.16 7.12 18.56
CA ASP A 54 10.14 6.37 17.78
C ASP A 54 10.05 4.88 18.10
N GLY A 55 9.92 4.07 17.05
CA GLY A 55 9.84 2.62 17.19
C GLY A 55 11.21 1.96 17.31
N LYS A 56 11.22 0.78 17.92
CA LYS A 56 12.40 -0.09 18.03
C LYS A 56 11.98 -1.54 17.80
N LEU A 57 12.92 -2.37 17.33
CA LEU A 57 12.70 -3.80 17.25
C LEU A 57 12.34 -4.34 18.65
N GLY A 58 11.32 -5.19 18.70
CA GLY A 58 10.86 -5.81 19.94
C GLY A 58 9.82 -5.02 20.72
N VAL A 59 9.55 -3.77 20.34
CA VAL A 59 8.45 -2.99 20.91
C VAL A 59 7.16 -3.40 20.21
N THR A 60 6.15 -3.77 20.99
CA THR A 60 4.86 -4.19 20.45
C THR A 60 4.00 -2.98 20.05
N LYS A 61 3.04 -3.21 19.15
CA LYS A 61 2.10 -2.19 18.71
C LYS A 61 1.34 -1.55 19.87
N GLU A 62 0.99 -2.31 20.88
CA GLU A 62 0.25 -1.88 22.06
C GLU A 62 1.05 -0.88 22.91
N GLU A 63 2.38 -0.92 22.83
CA GLU A 63 3.28 -0.01 23.54
C GLU A 63 3.52 1.31 22.77
N ARG A 64 3.01 1.41 21.52
CA ARG A 64 3.22 2.56 20.64
C ARG A 64 2.13 3.61 20.79
N ILE A 65 2.49 4.86 20.55
CA ILE A 65 1.55 5.99 20.54
C ILE A 65 1.08 6.22 19.11
N ILE A 66 -0.16 5.84 18.83
CA ILE A 66 -0.76 5.92 17.51
C ILE A 66 -1.04 7.38 17.14
N ASP A 67 -0.67 7.77 15.92
CA ASP A 67 -1.11 9.02 15.32
C ASP A 67 -2.46 8.80 14.63
N GLU A 68 -3.52 9.23 15.27
CA GLU A 68 -4.90 9.05 14.78
C GLU A 68 -5.19 9.84 13.50
N SER A 69 -4.35 10.80 13.14
CA SER A 69 -4.51 11.57 11.91
C SER A 69 -4.07 10.82 10.65
N PHE A 70 -3.23 9.78 10.80
CA PHE A 70 -2.74 9.02 9.65
C PHE A 70 -3.80 8.05 9.12
N ILE A 71 -3.96 8.01 7.80
CA ILE A 71 -5.08 7.31 7.15
C ILE A 71 -5.18 5.83 7.51
N LEU A 72 -4.06 5.10 7.57
CA LEU A 72 -4.09 3.66 7.86
C LEU A 72 -4.43 3.34 9.32
N ASN A 73 -4.50 4.34 10.19
CA ASN A 73 -4.95 4.20 11.57
C ASN A 73 -6.46 4.49 11.74
N LYS A 74 -7.14 4.87 10.65
CA LYS A 74 -8.56 5.21 10.66
C LYS A 74 -9.41 4.12 10.03
N GLU A 75 -10.59 3.86 10.60
CA GLU A 75 -11.59 3.06 9.91
C GLU A 75 -12.23 3.87 8.75
N PRO A 76 -12.54 3.26 7.61
CA PRO A 76 -12.32 1.85 7.23
C PRO A 76 -10.95 1.56 6.59
N TYR A 77 -10.04 2.54 6.54
CA TYR A 77 -8.77 2.47 5.82
C TYR A 77 -7.76 1.51 6.45
N ASN A 78 -7.91 1.22 7.74
CA ASN A 78 -7.06 0.25 8.44
C ASN A 78 -7.20 -1.19 7.92
N GLU A 79 -8.24 -1.47 7.13
CA GLU A 79 -8.47 -2.75 6.47
C GLU A 79 -8.32 -2.68 4.95
N SER A 80 -7.71 -1.60 4.44
CA SER A 80 -7.53 -1.40 3.00
C SER A 80 -6.68 -2.48 2.37
N LYS A 81 -7.06 -2.91 1.17
CA LYS A 81 -6.29 -3.83 0.32
C LYS A 81 -5.60 -3.12 -0.83
N ILE A 82 -5.95 -1.86 -1.07
CA ILE A 82 -5.44 -1.05 -2.18
C ILE A 82 -4.91 0.25 -1.61
N LEU A 83 -3.70 0.61 -2.02
CA LEU A 83 -3.06 1.87 -1.67
C LEU A 83 -2.95 2.73 -2.93
N LEU A 84 -3.37 3.99 -2.84
CA LEU A 84 -3.26 4.99 -3.91
C LEU A 84 -2.20 6.01 -3.53
N SER A 85 -1.26 6.27 -4.44
CA SER A 85 -0.22 7.27 -4.25
C SER A 85 0.08 7.98 -5.57
N ARG A 86 1.14 8.78 -5.59
CA ARG A 86 1.54 9.59 -6.75
C ARG A 86 2.82 9.07 -7.38
N ASP A 87 3.64 9.97 -7.92
CA ASP A 87 4.86 9.62 -8.65
C ASP A 87 5.92 8.95 -7.77
N ASN A 88 6.65 8.02 -8.39
CA ASN A 88 7.88 7.47 -7.86
C ASN A 88 7.74 6.78 -6.49
N PHE A 89 6.67 6.00 -6.34
CA PHE A 89 6.44 5.21 -5.13
C PHE A 89 7.48 4.11 -4.96
N GLY A 90 8.03 3.98 -3.77
CA GLY A 90 9.04 2.96 -3.47
C GLY A 90 10.43 3.30 -3.99
N CYS A 91 10.70 4.58 -4.24
CA CYS A 91 12.03 5.05 -4.63
C CYS A 91 13.03 4.88 -3.49
N GLY A 92 14.31 5.11 -3.78
CA GLY A 92 15.39 5.03 -2.80
C GLY A 92 16.04 3.66 -2.76
N SER A 93 16.52 3.27 -1.60
CA SER A 93 17.29 2.03 -1.42
C SER A 93 16.48 0.77 -1.71
N SER A 94 17.14 -0.23 -2.30
CA SER A 94 16.54 -1.53 -2.58
C SER A 94 16.24 -2.29 -1.28
N ARG A 95 14.96 -2.45 -0.97
CA ARG A 95 14.51 -3.16 0.25
C ARG A 95 13.27 -3.99 -0.02
N GLU A 96 13.44 -5.31 -0.06
CA GLU A 96 12.27 -6.20 -0.12
C GLU A 96 11.36 -6.05 1.09
N HIS A 97 11.92 -5.66 2.24
CA HIS A 97 11.17 -5.42 3.48
C HIS A 97 10.04 -4.40 3.30
N ALA A 98 10.21 -3.41 2.43
CA ALA A 98 9.16 -2.45 2.12
C ALA A 98 7.94 -3.15 1.49
N VAL A 99 8.18 -4.08 0.57
CA VAL A 99 7.11 -4.89 -0.03
C VAL A 99 6.48 -5.82 1.00
N TRP A 100 7.30 -6.45 1.85
CA TRP A 100 6.80 -7.34 2.90
C TRP A 100 5.91 -6.60 3.91
N ALA A 101 6.28 -5.39 4.31
CA ALA A 101 5.50 -4.59 5.23
C ALA A 101 4.11 -4.25 4.65
N LEU A 102 4.05 -3.84 3.39
CA LEU A 102 2.79 -3.59 2.69
C LEU A 102 1.93 -4.85 2.60
N ARG A 103 2.53 -5.95 2.15
CA ARG A 103 1.86 -7.25 2.02
C ARG A 103 1.32 -7.73 3.37
N ASP A 104 2.15 -7.70 4.41
CA ASP A 104 1.79 -8.20 5.74
C ASP A 104 0.69 -7.36 6.39
N PHE A 105 0.65 -6.06 6.09
CA PHE A 105 -0.44 -5.19 6.52
C PHE A 105 -1.80 -5.58 5.86
N GLY A 106 -1.76 -6.21 4.69
CA GLY A 106 -2.94 -6.61 3.93
C GLY A 106 -3.12 -5.87 2.62
N ILE A 107 -2.18 -4.99 2.25
CA ILE A 107 -2.20 -4.33 0.94
C ILE A 107 -1.85 -5.35 -0.13
N LYS A 108 -2.70 -5.46 -1.14
CA LYS A 108 -2.54 -6.39 -2.27
C LYS A 108 -2.17 -5.67 -3.56
N ALA A 109 -2.52 -4.40 -3.67
CA ALA A 109 -2.21 -3.59 -4.84
C ALA A 109 -1.81 -2.16 -4.41
N VAL A 110 -0.86 -1.59 -5.13
CA VAL A 110 -0.50 -0.17 -5.02
C VAL A 110 -0.71 0.47 -6.37
N ILE A 111 -1.48 1.54 -6.42
CA ILE A 111 -1.76 2.33 -7.61
C ILE A 111 -0.98 3.63 -7.51
N ALA A 112 -0.16 3.91 -8.50
CA ALA A 112 0.64 5.13 -8.57
C ALA A 112 0.90 5.50 -10.04
N SER A 113 1.37 6.71 -10.29
CA SER A 113 1.74 7.14 -11.65
C SER A 113 3.11 6.60 -12.08
N SER A 114 3.98 6.31 -11.13
CA SER A 114 5.26 5.63 -11.36
C SER A 114 5.79 5.01 -10.08
N PHE A 115 6.77 4.12 -10.22
CA PHE A 115 7.41 3.40 -9.12
C PHE A 115 8.92 3.44 -9.25
N GLY A 116 9.63 3.28 -8.14
CA GLY A 116 11.05 2.92 -8.17
C GLY A 116 11.21 1.55 -8.83
N ASP A 117 12.21 1.40 -9.72
CA ASP A 117 12.38 0.20 -10.55
C ASP A 117 12.54 -1.07 -9.72
N ILE A 118 13.35 -1.01 -8.69
CA ILE A 118 13.62 -2.18 -7.84
C ILE A 118 12.38 -2.55 -7.03
N PHE A 119 11.69 -1.54 -6.47
CA PHE A 119 10.43 -1.76 -5.76
C PHE A 119 9.38 -2.41 -6.66
N TYR A 120 9.24 -1.92 -7.88
CA TYR A 120 8.31 -2.45 -8.87
C TYR A 120 8.55 -3.95 -9.14
N ASN A 121 9.80 -4.32 -9.38
CA ASN A 121 10.17 -5.71 -9.64
C ASN A 121 10.01 -6.61 -8.40
N ASN A 122 10.41 -6.13 -7.24
CA ASN A 122 10.26 -6.87 -5.98
C ASN A 122 8.80 -7.10 -5.61
N SER A 123 7.91 -6.19 -5.97
CA SER A 123 6.48 -6.30 -5.72
C SER A 123 5.87 -7.54 -6.36
N PHE A 124 6.15 -7.79 -7.62
CA PHE A 124 5.67 -8.99 -8.32
C PHE A 124 6.18 -10.28 -7.69
N LYS A 125 7.44 -10.30 -7.28
CA LYS A 125 8.05 -11.49 -6.65
C LYS A 125 7.42 -11.84 -5.30
N ASN A 126 6.81 -10.88 -4.64
CA ASN A 126 6.28 -11.02 -3.29
C ASN A 126 4.76 -10.92 -3.19
N GLY A 127 4.07 -11.02 -4.32
CA GLY A 127 2.60 -11.06 -4.35
C GLY A 127 1.92 -9.71 -4.12
N LEU A 128 2.63 -8.61 -4.31
CA LEU A 128 2.08 -7.26 -4.31
C LEU A 128 1.95 -6.78 -5.76
N LEU A 129 0.79 -6.30 -6.16
CA LEU A 129 0.54 -5.84 -7.52
C LEU A 129 0.78 -4.32 -7.63
N PRO A 130 1.84 -3.87 -8.31
CA PRO A 130 2.00 -2.45 -8.63
C PRO A 130 1.23 -2.14 -9.92
N ILE A 131 0.41 -1.08 -9.89
CA ILE A 131 -0.40 -0.64 -11.02
C ILE A 131 0.00 0.80 -11.37
N ILE A 132 0.38 1.01 -12.62
CA ILE A 132 0.70 2.33 -13.14
C ILE A 132 -0.53 2.87 -13.89
N LEU A 133 -1.03 4.03 -13.46
CA LEU A 133 -2.03 4.79 -14.17
C LEU A 133 -1.44 6.14 -14.59
N ASP A 134 -2.02 6.75 -15.62
CA ASP A 134 -1.57 8.10 -16.01
C ASP A 134 -1.98 9.15 -14.95
N LYS A 135 -1.37 10.32 -15.03
CA LYS A 135 -1.58 11.38 -14.05
C LYS A 135 -3.04 11.86 -13.99
N ASN A 136 -3.75 11.84 -15.09
CA ASN A 136 -5.17 12.25 -15.13
C ASN A 136 -6.04 11.25 -14.38
N GLU A 137 -5.79 9.97 -14.56
CA GLU A 137 -6.49 8.89 -13.84
C GLU A 137 -6.18 8.94 -12.34
N ILE A 138 -4.93 9.18 -11.97
CA ILE A 138 -4.52 9.35 -10.56
C ILE A 138 -5.24 10.56 -9.94
N GLU A 139 -5.28 11.72 -10.62
CA GLU A 139 -5.99 12.90 -10.14
C GLU A 139 -7.48 12.65 -9.99
N PHE A 140 -8.08 11.93 -10.92
CA PHE A 140 -9.49 11.54 -10.83
C PHE A 140 -9.74 10.71 -9.56
N LEU A 141 -8.92 9.69 -9.30
CA LEU A 141 -9.06 8.85 -8.12
C LEU A 141 -8.88 9.66 -6.82
N PHE A 142 -7.89 10.54 -6.77
CA PHE A 142 -7.71 11.42 -5.60
C PHE A 142 -8.90 12.36 -5.40
N SER A 143 -9.48 12.88 -6.46
CA SER A 143 -10.67 13.73 -6.36
C SER A 143 -11.86 12.97 -5.76
N GLU A 144 -12.03 11.70 -6.12
CA GLU A 144 -13.07 10.85 -5.57
C GLU A 144 -12.86 10.55 -4.08
N THR A 145 -11.61 10.43 -3.62
CA THR A 145 -11.30 10.21 -2.20
C THR A 145 -11.70 11.38 -1.30
N LYS A 146 -11.79 12.58 -1.85
CA LYS A 146 -12.22 13.79 -1.10
C LYS A 146 -13.73 13.84 -0.85
N GLN A 147 -14.51 13.12 -1.65
CA GLN A 147 -15.96 13.14 -1.60
C GLN A 147 -16.52 11.96 -0.83
N ASN A 148 -15.92 10.79 -0.97
CA ASN A 148 -16.40 9.54 -0.41
C ASN A 148 -15.26 8.61 -0.05
N VAL A 149 -15.55 7.56 0.72
CA VAL A 149 -14.67 6.41 0.83
C VAL A 149 -14.61 5.72 -0.53
N LEU A 150 -13.44 5.69 -1.14
CA LEU A 150 -13.24 5.09 -2.45
C LEU A 150 -13.10 3.58 -2.32
N GLU A 151 -13.91 2.84 -3.06
CA GLU A 151 -13.80 1.39 -3.20
C GLU A 151 -13.55 1.04 -4.67
N LEU A 152 -12.61 0.16 -4.92
CA LEU A 152 -12.27 -0.32 -6.26
C LEU A 152 -12.32 -1.84 -6.32
N SER A 153 -12.60 -2.34 -7.51
CA SER A 153 -12.45 -3.74 -7.86
C SER A 153 -11.40 -3.85 -8.97
N ILE A 154 -10.38 -4.65 -8.75
CA ILE A 154 -9.31 -4.87 -9.72
C ILE A 154 -9.44 -6.30 -10.24
N ASP A 155 -9.74 -6.43 -11.53
CA ASP A 155 -9.82 -7.71 -12.21
C ASP A 155 -8.48 -8.00 -12.91
N LEU A 156 -7.71 -8.93 -12.37
CA LEU A 156 -6.39 -9.29 -12.88
C LEU A 156 -6.46 -10.01 -14.23
N GLU A 157 -7.51 -10.79 -14.45
CA GLU A 157 -7.69 -11.53 -15.70
C GLU A 157 -8.02 -10.59 -16.84
N LYS A 158 -8.96 -9.67 -16.61
CA LYS A 158 -9.38 -8.68 -17.61
C LYS A 158 -8.44 -7.48 -17.68
N LYS A 159 -7.57 -7.32 -16.67
CA LYS A 159 -6.67 -6.15 -16.52
C LYS A 159 -7.46 -4.84 -16.47
N GLU A 160 -8.50 -4.83 -15.67
CA GLU A 160 -9.42 -3.70 -15.53
C GLU A 160 -9.53 -3.26 -14.08
N ILE A 161 -9.69 -1.97 -13.87
CA ILE A 161 -10.08 -1.38 -12.60
C ILE A 161 -11.52 -0.91 -12.74
N ILE A 162 -12.37 -1.33 -11.83
CA ILE A 162 -13.80 -1.04 -11.88
C ILE A 162 -14.15 -0.13 -10.70
N TYR A 163 -14.76 1.00 -11.01
CA TYR A 163 -15.28 1.97 -10.07
C TYR A 163 -16.70 2.37 -10.46
N ASN A 164 -17.65 2.23 -9.52
CA ASN A 164 -19.07 2.51 -9.75
C ASN A 164 -19.59 1.85 -11.04
N GLN A 165 -19.27 0.55 -11.22
CA GLN A 165 -19.67 -0.24 -12.39
C GLN A 165 -19.10 0.26 -13.73
N LYS A 166 -18.09 1.12 -13.69
CA LYS A 166 -17.38 1.62 -14.87
C LYS A 166 -15.91 1.24 -14.80
N CYS A 167 -15.36 0.90 -15.97
CA CYS A 167 -13.93 0.62 -16.12
C CYS A 167 -13.13 1.94 -16.17
N ILE A 168 -12.00 1.95 -15.48
CA ILE A 168 -11.03 3.04 -15.54
C ILE A 168 -9.87 2.63 -16.44
#